data_ee48797f1d6069a3063f203014260365
#
_entry.id   ee48797f1d6069a3063f203014260365
#
_cell.length_a   1.000
_cell.length_b   1.000
_cell.length_c   1.000
_cell.angle_alpha   90.00
_cell.angle_beta   90.00
_cell.angle_gamma   90.00
#
_symmetry.space_group_name_H-M   'P 1'
#
loop_
_entity.id
_entity.type
_entity.pdbx_description
1 polymer ?
#
loop_
_entity_poly.entity_id
_entity_poly.type
_entity_poly.pdbx_seq_one_letter_code
_entity_poly.pdbx_strand_id
1 'polypeptide(L)'
;MNIGIVVYSQTGNTLSVAKKLEERLAAVGHSVRLEQVTVVGERKQGDKEFQLETSPDVGQYEALVFGSAVEAFSLSPVLTEYLKQIGSLEGKKVACLVTQFFPYPWMGGNRAIRQMRKLCKAKGATVLGSGVVNWAKCRRDKTTARAIDRLSGLF
;
A
#
# COMPACT_ATOMS: atom_id res chain seq x y z
N MET A 1 0.84 17.50 -7.54
CA MET A 1 0.72 16.20 -8.24
C MET A 1 -0.65 15.58 -8.01
N ASN A 2 -1.09 14.80 -8.96
CA ASN A 2 -2.29 13.97 -8.79
C ASN A 2 -1.87 12.59 -8.28
N ILE A 3 -2.16 12.29 -7.04
CA ILE A 3 -1.68 11.10 -6.34
C ILE A 3 -2.86 10.19 -5.99
N GLY A 4 -2.74 8.91 -6.36
CA GLY A 4 -3.66 7.88 -5.92
C GLY A 4 -3.05 7.07 -4.77
N ILE A 5 -3.83 6.84 -3.73
CA ILE A 5 -3.47 5.91 -2.66
C ILE A 5 -4.42 4.73 -2.78
N VAL A 6 -3.89 3.58 -3.17
CA VAL A 6 -4.69 2.39 -3.43
C VAL A 6 -4.30 1.32 -2.42
N VAL A 7 -5.25 0.90 -1.61
CA VAL A 7 -4.99 -0.03 -0.51
C VAL A 7 -5.97 -1.19 -0.49
N TYR A 8 -5.50 -2.33 -0.02
CA TYR A 8 -6.34 -3.41 0.45
C TYR A 8 -6.20 -3.52 1.97
N SER A 9 -7.31 -3.37 2.68
CA SER A 9 -7.32 -3.37 4.14
C SER A 9 -8.48 -4.21 4.66
N GLN A 10 -8.19 -5.41 5.14
CA GLN A 10 -9.21 -6.32 5.66
C GLN A 10 -9.69 -5.89 7.05
N THR A 11 -8.78 -5.45 7.91
CA THR A 11 -9.07 -5.08 9.30
C THR A 11 -9.17 -3.58 9.55
N GLY A 12 -8.86 -2.77 8.53
CA GLY A 12 -8.86 -1.31 8.66
C GLY A 12 -7.53 -0.69 9.08
N ASN A 13 -6.52 -1.48 9.41
CA ASN A 13 -5.22 -0.96 9.85
C ASN A 13 -4.50 -0.19 8.74
N THR A 14 -4.34 -0.81 7.59
CA THR A 14 -3.71 -0.16 6.43
C THR A 14 -4.52 1.06 5.98
N LEU A 15 -5.84 0.95 5.96
CA LEU A 15 -6.71 2.05 5.59
C LEU A 15 -6.55 3.25 6.55
N SER A 16 -6.43 2.99 7.84
CA SER A 16 -6.22 4.02 8.86
C SER A 16 -4.93 4.82 8.59
N VAL A 17 -3.84 4.12 8.27
CA VAL A 17 -2.56 4.77 7.93
C VAL A 17 -2.69 5.54 6.62
N ALA A 18 -3.34 4.96 5.62
CA ALA A 18 -3.55 5.60 4.33
C ALA A 18 -4.34 6.90 4.43
N LYS A 19 -5.34 6.96 5.30
CA LYS A 19 -6.10 8.19 5.54
C LYS A 19 -5.23 9.30 6.11
N LYS A 20 -4.33 8.98 7.02
CA LYS A 20 -3.38 9.96 7.57
C LYS A 20 -2.40 10.46 6.51
N LEU A 21 -1.96 9.57 5.63
CA LEU A 21 -1.09 9.95 4.51
C LEU A 21 -1.83 10.84 3.52
N GLU A 22 -3.08 10.53 3.21
CA GLU A 22 -3.93 11.34 2.35
C GLU A 22 -4.04 12.78 2.89
N GLU A 23 -4.34 12.92 4.17
CA GLU A 23 -4.43 14.24 4.83
C GLU A 23 -3.10 15.00 4.73
N ARG A 24 -1.97 14.34 4.98
CA ARG A 24 -0.64 14.96 4.93
C ARG A 24 -0.29 15.43 3.51
N LEU A 25 -0.53 14.61 2.52
CA LEU A 25 -0.24 14.97 1.12
C LEU A 25 -1.15 16.09 0.62
N ALA A 26 -2.42 16.07 1.00
CA ALA A 26 -3.35 17.14 0.65
C ALA A 26 -2.93 18.47 1.31
N ALA A 27 -2.45 18.43 2.54
CA ALA A 27 -2.00 19.62 3.28
C ALA A 27 -0.80 20.29 2.62
N VAL A 28 0.05 19.56 1.90
CA VAL A 28 1.19 20.13 1.16
C VAL A 28 0.85 20.48 -0.29
N GLY A 29 -0.42 20.42 -0.67
CA GLY A 29 -0.90 20.94 -1.94
C GLY A 29 -1.12 19.92 -3.06
N HIS A 30 -0.98 18.61 -2.78
CA HIS A 30 -1.28 17.59 -3.77
C HIS A 30 -2.78 17.33 -3.90
N SER A 31 -3.22 16.93 -5.09
CA SER A 31 -4.54 16.37 -5.30
C SER A 31 -4.46 14.88 -5.02
N VAL A 32 -5.14 14.41 -3.97
CA VAL A 32 -5.00 13.04 -3.48
C VAL A 32 -6.35 12.34 -3.47
N ARG A 33 -6.36 11.09 -3.93
CA ARG A 33 -7.54 10.25 -3.89
C ARG A 33 -7.20 8.91 -3.26
N LEU A 34 -7.95 8.53 -2.23
CA LEU A 34 -7.82 7.24 -1.56
C LEU A 34 -8.85 6.27 -2.14
N GLU A 35 -8.37 5.15 -2.65
CA GLU A 35 -9.22 4.12 -3.23
C GLU A 35 -8.89 2.76 -2.62
N GLN A 36 -9.89 1.90 -2.52
CA GLN A 36 -9.73 0.57 -1.93
C GLN A 36 -9.92 -0.52 -2.98
N VAL A 37 -9.05 -1.52 -2.90
CA VAL A 37 -9.27 -2.82 -3.55
C VAL A 37 -10.16 -3.63 -2.62
N THR A 38 -11.21 -4.23 -3.14
CA THR A 38 -12.11 -5.08 -2.35
C THR A 38 -12.31 -6.43 -3.02
N VAL A 39 -12.72 -7.42 -2.23
CA VAL A 39 -13.03 -8.77 -2.72
C VAL A 39 -14.52 -9.06 -2.57
N VAL A 40 -15.02 -10.00 -3.37
CA VAL A 40 -16.40 -10.47 -3.28
C VAL A 40 -16.54 -11.32 -2.01
N GLY A 41 -17.55 -10.98 -1.19
CA GLY A 41 -17.87 -11.71 0.03
C GLY A 41 -16.82 -11.56 1.13
N GLU A 42 -16.83 -12.51 2.05
CA GLU A 42 -15.88 -12.54 3.17
C GLU A 42 -14.63 -13.33 2.80
N ARG A 43 -13.50 -12.88 3.32
CA ARG A 43 -12.22 -13.52 3.11
C ARG A 43 -11.44 -13.53 4.42
N LYS A 44 -10.84 -14.69 4.74
CA LYS A 44 -9.93 -14.82 5.89
C LYS A 44 -8.51 -14.46 5.46
N GLN A 45 -7.75 -13.90 6.39
CA GLN A 45 -6.35 -13.59 6.16
C GLN A 45 -5.57 -14.84 5.73
N GLY A 46 -4.77 -14.71 4.68
CA GLY A 46 -4.01 -15.82 4.12
C GLY A 46 -4.72 -16.60 3.03
N ASP A 47 -6.02 -16.46 2.87
CA ASP A 47 -6.76 -17.16 1.80
C ASP A 47 -6.29 -16.69 0.42
N LYS A 48 -5.98 -17.64 -0.44
CA LYS A 48 -5.53 -17.40 -1.81
C LYS A 48 -6.65 -17.51 -2.84
N GLU A 49 -7.79 -18.02 -2.42
CA GLU A 49 -8.98 -18.13 -3.28
C GLU A 49 -9.91 -16.96 -2.97
N PHE A 50 -10.03 -16.06 -3.93
CA PHE A 50 -10.90 -14.88 -3.84
C PHE A 50 -11.15 -14.33 -5.23
N GLN A 51 -12.15 -13.47 -5.33
CA GLN A 51 -12.44 -12.73 -6.55
C GLN A 51 -12.44 -11.24 -6.22
N LEU A 52 -11.75 -10.44 -7.03
CA LEU A 52 -11.73 -8.99 -6.84
C LEU A 52 -13.10 -8.41 -7.20
N GLU A 53 -13.63 -7.57 -6.33
CA GLU A 53 -14.88 -6.84 -6.53
C GLU A 53 -14.60 -5.44 -7.06
N THR A 54 -13.73 -4.70 -6.38
CA THR A 54 -13.32 -3.35 -6.77
C THR A 54 -11.82 -3.36 -7.10
N SER A 55 -11.51 -2.93 -8.32
CA SER A 55 -10.14 -2.82 -8.84
C SER A 55 -9.94 -1.42 -9.38
N PRO A 56 -9.52 -0.44 -8.54
CA PRO A 56 -9.36 0.94 -9.00
C PRO A 56 -8.43 1.07 -10.18
N ASP A 57 -8.81 1.89 -11.17
CA ASP A 57 -7.97 2.23 -12.30
C ASP A 57 -6.91 3.24 -11.85
N VAL A 58 -5.69 3.08 -12.32
CA VAL A 58 -4.53 3.90 -11.94
C VAL A 58 -4.10 4.88 -13.02
N GLY A 59 -4.74 4.84 -14.18
CA GLY A 59 -4.30 5.62 -15.36
C GLY A 59 -4.26 7.12 -15.14
N GLN A 60 -5.17 7.67 -14.34
CA GLN A 60 -5.31 9.10 -14.13
C GLN A 60 -4.29 9.70 -13.16
N TYR A 61 -3.53 8.89 -12.44
CA TYR A 61 -2.59 9.37 -11.43
C TYR A 61 -1.18 9.53 -11.98
N GLU A 62 -0.50 10.60 -11.57
CA GLU A 62 0.92 10.82 -11.86
C GLU A 62 1.80 10.01 -10.90
N ALA A 63 1.32 9.83 -9.68
CA ALA A 63 2.01 9.09 -8.64
C ALA A 63 1.03 8.21 -7.87
N LEU A 64 1.53 7.13 -7.28
CA LEU A 64 0.71 6.16 -6.57
C LEU A 64 1.41 5.70 -5.29
N VAL A 65 0.60 5.47 -4.27
CA VAL A 65 1.01 4.73 -3.08
C VAL A 65 0.15 3.46 -3.02
N PHE A 66 0.79 2.30 -3.06
CA PHE A 66 0.09 1.03 -2.85
C PHE A 66 0.30 0.57 -1.42
N GLY A 67 -0.77 0.15 -0.79
CA GLY A 67 -0.74 -0.26 0.61
C GLY A 67 -1.47 -1.58 0.86
N SER A 68 -0.90 -2.39 1.74
CA SER A 68 -1.48 -3.66 2.15
C SER A 68 -0.93 -4.09 3.50
N ALA A 69 -1.64 -5.01 4.15
CA ALA A 69 -1.11 -5.72 5.29
C ALA A 69 -0.20 -6.86 4.85
N VAL A 70 0.70 -7.26 5.75
CA VAL A 70 1.46 -8.51 5.64
C VAL A 70 0.53 -9.65 6.03
N GLU A 71 0.45 -10.68 5.18
CA GLU A 71 -0.30 -11.91 5.45
C GLU A 71 0.64 -13.10 5.30
N ALA A 72 0.70 -13.96 6.32
CA ALA A 72 1.57 -15.13 6.33
C ALA A 72 3.04 -14.76 5.96
N PHE A 73 3.56 -13.70 6.54
CA PHE A 73 4.92 -13.17 6.34
C PHE A 73 5.22 -12.71 4.89
N SER A 74 4.18 -12.40 4.13
CA SER A 74 4.28 -12.04 2.71
C SER A 74 3.31 -10.91 2.40
N LEU A 75 3.42 -10.37 1.18
CA LEU A 75 2.42 -9.43 0.68
C LEU A 75 1.07 -10.13 0.57
N SER A 76 -0.02 -9.41 0.91
CA SER A 76 -1.36 -9.95 0.76
C SER A 76 -1.60 -10.49 -0.66
N PRO A 77 -2.15 -11.71 -0.80
CA PRO A 77 -2.51 -12.24 -2.11
C PRO A 77 -3.47 -11.34 -2.90
N VAL A 78 -4.33 -10.60 -2.21
CA VAL A 78 -5.29 -9.69 -2.86
C VAL A 78 -4.55 -8.55 -3.55
N LEU A 79 -3.63 -7.89 -2.88
CA LEU A 79 -2.87 -6.81 -3.50
C LEU A 79 -1.93 -7.34 -4.57
N THR A 80 -1.36 -8.51 -4.37
CA THR A 80 -0.53 -9.18 -5.38
C THR A 80 -1.31 -9.37 -6.67
N GLU A 81 -2.52 -9.92 -6.59
CA GLU A 81 -3.38 -10.14 -7.75
C GLU A 81 -3.77 -8.82 -8.42
N TYR A 82 -4.14 -7.83 -7.61
CA TYR A 82 -4.46 -6.50 -8.11
C TYR A 82 -3.30 -5.90 -8.91
N LEU A 83 -2.07 -5.94 -8.36
CA LEU A 83 -0.89 -5.39 -9.03
C LEU A 83 -0.52 -6.15 -10.31
N LYS A 84 -0.86 -7.42 -10.40
CA LYS A 84 -0.70 -8.18 -11.65
C LYS A 84 -1.70 -7.79 -12.71
N GLN A 85 -2.90 -7.40 -12.33
CA GLN A 85 -4.00 -7.09 -13.25
C GLN A 85 -4.00 -5.66 -13.76
N ILE A 86 -3.44 -4.71 -13.01
CA ILE A 86 -3.44 -3.30 -13.45
C ILE A 86 -2.65 -3.09 -14.72
N GLY A 87 -2.95 -2.01 -15.41
CA GLY A 87 -2.24 -1.62 -16.61
C GLY A 87 -0.82 -1.12 -16.34
N SER A 88 -0.20 -0.50 -17.34
CA SER A 88 1.15 0.02 -17.23
C SER A 88 1.27 1.11 -16.16
N LEU A 89 2.39 1.08 -15.45
CA LEU A 89 2.80 2.13 -14.50
C LEU A 89 3.97 2.95 -15.06
N GLU A 90 4.24 2.84 -16.34
CA GLU A 90 5.34 3.57 -16.98
C GLU A 90 5.17 5.07 -16.82
N GLY A 91 6.25 5.75 -16.42
CA GLY A 91 6.25 7.18 -16.17
C GLY A 91 5.65 7.60 -14.85
N LYS A 92 5.16 6.66 -14.04
CA LYS A 92 4.55 6.95 -12.74
C LYS A 92 5.54 6.72 -11.61
N LYS A 93 5.44 7.60 -10.60
CA LYS A 93 6.21 7.49 -9.36
C LYS A 93 5.39 6.68 -8.36
N VAL A 94 6.01 5.68 -7.74
CA VAL A 94 5.32 4.75 -6.84
C VAL A 94 6.03 4.67 -5.50
N ALA A 95 5.27 4.64 -4.44
CA ALA A 95 5.73 4.31 -3.09
C ALA A 95 4.93 3.12 -2.56
N CYS A 96 5.55 2.36 -1.67
CA CYS A 96 4.98 1.15 -1.11
C CYS A 96 4.77 1.29 0.39
N LEU A 97 3.60 0.88 0.86
CA LEU A 97 3.22 0.92 2.28
C LEU A 97 2.75 -0.45 2.72
N VAL A 98 3.31 -0.98 3.79
CA VAL A 98 2.79 -2.19 4.41
C VAL A 98 2.58 -1.98 5.90
N THR A 99 1.57 -2.65 6.42
CA THR A 99 1.32 -2.76 7.86
C THR A 99 1.53 -4.21 8.28
N GLN A 100 2.10 -4.41 9.45
CA GLN A 100 2.33 -5.74 10.00
C GLN A 100 2.03 -5.74 11.49
N PHE A 101 1.66 -6.90 12.00
CA PHE A 101 1.38 -7.06 13.43
C PHE A 101 2.65 -7.30 14.24
N PHE A 102 3.62 -8.03 13.68
CA PHE A 102 4.86 -8.37 14.36
C PHE A 102 5.80 -7.16 14.49
N PRO A 103 6.64 -7.10 15.56
CA PRO A 103 7.35 -5.87 15.92
C PRO A 103 8.52 -5.49 14.99
N TYR A 104 9.03 -6.40 14.19
CA TYR A 104 10.21 -6.13 13.36
C TYR A 104 9.95 -6.25 11.87
N PRO A 105 10.51 -5.34 11.01
CA PRO A 105 10.29 -5.39 9.56
C PRO A 105 10.73 -6.70 8.90
N TRP A 106 11.78 -7.37 9.43
CA TRP A 106 12.24 -8.65 8.89
C TRP A 106 11.25 -9.80 9.12
N MET A 107 10.19 -9.57 9.92
CA MET A 107 9.12 -10.54 10.16
C MET A 107 8.01 -10.46 9.10
N GLY A 108 8.35 -10.22 7.85
CA GLY A 108 7.44 -10.21 6.71
C GLY A 108 7.30 -8.85 6.01
N GLY A 109 7.48 -7.74 6.74
CA GLY A 109 7.36 -6.40 6.16
C GLY A 109 8.36 -6.15 5.03
N ASN A 110 9.63 -6.46 5.24
CA ASN A 110 10.66 -6.29 4.22
C ASN A 110 10.41 -7.18 3.00
N ARG A 111 9.95 -8.41 3.20
CA ARG A 111 9.59 -9.31 2.11
C ARG A 111 8.41 -8.78 1.30
N ALA A 112 7.37 -8.32 1.99
CA ALA A 112 6.19 -7.75 1.34
C ALA A 112 6.56 -6.51 0.51
N ILE A 113 7.40 -5.63 1.04
CA ILE A 113 7.92 -4.47 0.30
C ILE A 113 8.67 -4.91 -0.96
N ARG A 114 9.57 -5.88 -0.85
CA ARG A 114 10.32 -6.38 -2.02
C ARG A 114 9.39 -6.96 -3.09
N GLN A 115 8.39 -7.71 -2.66
CA GLN A 115 7.38 -8.27 -3.58
C GLN A 115 6.59 -7.17 -4.29
N MET A 116 6.15 -6.17 -3.55
CA MET A 116 5.40 -5.04 -4.10
C MET A 116 6.26 -4.23 -5.08
N ARG A 117 7.49 -3.93 -4.70
CA ARG A 117 8.44 -3.21 -5.57
C ARG A 117 8.69 -3.96 -6.88
N LYS A 118 8.88 -5.28 -6.80
CA LYS A 118 9.10 -6.12 -7.97
C LYS A 118 7.91 -6.06 -8.93
N LEU A 119 6.70 -6.16 -8.40
CA LEU A 119 5.48 -6.10 -9.21
C LEU A 119 5.32 -4.72 -9.87
N CYS A 120 5.55 -3.65 -9.13
CA CYS A 120 5.45 -2.30 -9.66
C CYS A 120 6.51 -2.01 -10.73
N LYS A 121 7.75 -2.43 -10.49
CA LYS A 121 8.84 -2.27 -11.47
C LYS A 121 8.58 -3.05 -12.75
N ALA A 122 7.98 -4.24 -12.65
CA ALA A 122 7.59 -5.04 -13.81
C ALA A 122 6.55 -4.33 -14.68
N LYS A 123 5.78 -3.41 -14.11
CA LYS A 123 4.80 -2.57 -14.81
C LYS A 123 5.40 -1.24 -15.30
N GLY A 124 6.68 -1.00 -15.11
CA GLY A 124 7.38 0.19 -15.57
C GLY A 124 7.46 1.34 -14.57
N ALA A 125 7.04 1.14 -13.33
CA ALA A 125 7.05 2.19 -12.32
C ALA A 125 8.46 2.57 -11.88
N THR A 126 8.62 3.84 -11.50
CA THR A 126 9.79 4.31 -10.73
C THR A 126 9.42 4.25 -9.26
N VAL A 127 10.00 3.31 -8.52
CA VAL A 127 9.72 3.14 -7.09
C VAL A 127 10.61 4.08 -6.28
N LEU A 128 10.01 5.05 -5.62
CA LEU A 128 10.72 6.10 -4.88
C LEU A 128 11.11 5.67 -3.46
N GLY A 129 10.31 4.85 -2.83
CA GLY A 129 10.54 4.45 -1.46
C GLY A 129 9.43 3.60 -0.88
N SER A 130 9.54 3.34 0.42
CA SER A 130 8.59 2.47 1.13
C SER A 130 8.49 2.82 2.60
N GLY A 131 7.42 2.37 3.24
CA GLY A 131 7.23 2.48 4.68
C GLY A 131 6.61 1.21 5.24
N VAL A 132 7.09 0.79 6.40
CA VAL A 132 6.53 -0.34 7.14
C VAL A 132 5.97 0.20 8.46
N VAL A 133 4.68 -0.02 8.68
CA VAL A 133 4.02 0.34 9.93
C VAL A 133 3.85 -0.90 10.77
N ASN A 134 4.27 -0.79 12.01
CA ASN A 134 4.21 -1.86 12.96
C ASN A 134 2.99 -1.67 13.86
N TRP A 135 2.02 -2.57 13.75
CA TRP A 135 0.76 -2.45 14.47
C TRP A 135 0.83 -2.95 15.91
N ALA A 136 1.97 -3.47 16.35
CA ALA A 136 2.17 -3.84 17.75
C ALA A 136 2.02 -2.60 18.63
N LYS A 137 1.30 -2.75 19.75
CA LYS A 137 0.82 -1.65 20.60
C LYS A 137 1.88 -0.60 20.95
N CYS A 138 3.11 -1.03 21.25
CA CYS A 138 4.19 -0.13 21.66
C CYS A 138 4.88 0.60 20.50
N ARG A 139 4.60 0.24 19.26
CA ARG A 139 5.30 0.77 18.08
C ARG A 139 4.37 1.41 17.04
N ARG A 140 3.07 1.27 17.20
CA ARG A 140 2.08 1.72 16.22
C ARG A 140 2.22 3.20 15.89
N ASP A 141 2.14 4.06 16.88
CA ASP A 141 2.15 5.51 16.67
C ASP A 141 3.48 6.00 16.11
N LYS A 142 4.58 5.47 16.63
CA LYS A 142 5.93 5.85 16.22
C LYS A 142 6.23 5.43 14.79
N THR A 143 5.91 4.18 14.43
CA THR A 143 6.15 3.69 13.07
C THR A 143 5.18 4.29 12.07
N THR A 144 3.95 4.57 12.47
CA THR A 144 3.01 5.31 11.63
C THR A 144 3.54 6.70 11.31
N ALA A 145 3.96 7.46 12.31
CA ALA A 145 4.51 8.80 12.12
C ALA A 145 5.72 8.79 11.19
N ARG A 146 6.64 7.86 11.38
CA ARG A 146 7.82 7.70 10.51
C ARG A 146 7.45 7.39 9.06
N ALA A 147 6.52 6.47 8.87
CA ALA A 147 6.07 6.09 7.52
C ALA A 147 5.40 7.27 6.82
N ILE A 148 4.53 8.00 7.51
CA ILE A 148 3.87 9.18 6.96
C ILE A 148 4.90 10.26 6.58
N ASP A 149 5.84 10.57 7.47
CA ASP A 149 6.89 11.56 7.19
C ASP A 149 7.73 11.15 6.00
N ARG A 150 8.15 9.89 5.94
CA ARG A 150 8.97 9.38 4.85
C ARG A 150 8.22 9.38 3.52
N LEU A 151 7.01 8.84 3.49
CA LEU A 151 6.23 8.70 2.26
C LEU A 151 5.78 10.07 1.74
N SER A 152 5.35 10.96 2.61
CA SER A 152 4.91 12.29 2.20
C SER A 152 6.06 13.14 1.62
N GLY A 153 7.30 12.88 2.04
CA GLY A 153 8.48 13.57 1.53
C GLY A 153 8.95 13.08 0.16
N LEU A 154 8.39 11.97 -0.36
CA LEU A 154 8.79 11.42 -1.66
C LEU A 154 8.14 12.14 -2.85
N PHE A 155 7.08 12.87 -2.61
CA PHE A 155 6.28 13.53 -3.67
C PHE A 155 6.32 15.09 -3.60
#